data_38697981dd5afcab29b7395dea4f79a0
#
_entry.id   38697981dd5afcab29b7395dea4f79a0
#
_cell.length_a   1.000
_cell.length_b   1.000
_cell.length_c   1.000
_cell.angle_alpha   90.00
_cell.angle_beta   90.00
_cell.angle_gamma   90.00
#
_symmetry.space_group_name_H-M   'P 1'
#
loop_
_entity.id
_entity.type
_entity.pdbx_description
1 polymer ?
#
loop_
_entity_poly.entity_id
_entity_poly.type
_entity_poly.pdbx_seq_one_letter_code
_entity_poly.pdbx_strand_id
1 'polypeptide(L)'
;MRYIPQKRGNVSRWVREAAGNDDVEGIDAALDAAKDKDEALNKGDFVGRTALHWAAGRGRADAVRHLLALGARVKLSGNQASPLHDLAASGSPNAPALVQDLLAAAPWQLTHRDNLGHYPVDKARDVGDKTMALALDALMMTVVGKRGPTTKPRTSSSWMPSCMSAGKARGIVGSDERPLLEGAARA
;
A
#
# COMPACT_ATOMS: atom_id res chain seq x y z
N MET A 1 5.67 -12.46 30.54
CA MET A 1 7.09 -12.84 30.37
C MET A 1 7.76 -11.71 29.60
N ARG A 2 8.55 -10.87 30.27
CA ARG A 2 9.24 -9.75 29.63
C ARG A 2 10.34 -10.31 28.73
N TYR A 3 10.22 -10.11 27.44
CA TYR A 3 11.27 -10.45 26.48
C TYR A 3 12.39 -9.41 26.63
N ILE A 4 13.44 -9.74 27.36
CA ILE A 4 14.65 -8.93 27.43
C ILE A 4 15.51 -9.33 26.24
N PRO A 5 15.71 -8.45 25.25
CA PRO A 5 16.47 -8.78 24.06
C PRO A 5 17.95 -8.99 24.42
N GLN A 6 18.48 -10.14 24.05
CA GLN A 6 19.89 -10.48 24.19
C GLN A 6 20.74 -9.49 23.35
N LYS A 7 21.80 -8.98 23.94
CA LYS A 7 22.68 -7.83 23.63
C LYS A 7 23.29 -7.72 22.20
N ARG A 8 22.88 -8.42 21.18
CA ARG A 8 23.47 -8.36 19.82
C ARG A 8 22.45 -8.40 18.66
N GLY A 9 21.21 -8.00 18.88
CA GLY A 9 20.18 -7.90 17.83
C GLY A 9 20.11 -6.50 17.24
N ASN A 10 19.53 -6.39 16.05
CA ASN A 10 19.19 -5.11 15.43
C ASN A 10 18.10 -4.42 16.26
N VAL A 11 18.46 -3.42 17.04
CA VAL A 11 17.55 -2.69 17.95
C VAL A 11 16.31 -2.18 17.21
N SER A 12 16.49 -1.66 15.99
CA SER A 12 15.37 -1.20 15.18
C SER A 12 14.35 -2.31 14.87
N ARG A 13 14.79 -3.57 14.78
CA ARG A 13 13.88 -4.71 14.65
C ARG A 13 13.03 -4.88 15.92
N TRP A 14 13.63 -4.74 17.08
CA TRP A 14 12.89 -4.88 18.35
C TRP A 14 11.87 -3.78 18.54
N VAL A 15 12.24 -2.54 18.21
CA VAL A 15 11.28 -1.43 18.21
C VAL A 15 10.08 -1.76 17.31
N ARG A 16 10.30 -2.33 16.12
CA ARG A 16 9.22 -2.72 15.20
C ARG A 16 8.37 -3.87 15.74
N GLU A 17 8.99 -4.89 16.34
CA GLU A 17 8.29 -6.03 16.94
C GLU A 17 7.45 -5.60 18.13
N ALA A 18 8.01 -4.79 19.03
CA ALA A 18 7.29 -4.22 20.17
C ALA A 18 6.12 -3.35 19.71
N ALA A 19 6.36 -2.46 18.75
CA ALA A 19 5.32 -1.62 18.15
C ALA A 19 4.18 -2.44 17.53
N GLY A 20 4.51 -3.53 16.84
CA GLY A 20 3.50 -4.42 16.26
C GLY A 20 2.70 -5.21 17.32
N ASN A 21 3.22 -5.36 18.52
CA ASN A 21 2.56 -6.09 19.62
C ASN A 21 1.85 -5.17 20.64
N ASP A 22 1.88 -3.85 20.41
CA ASP A 22 1.36 -2.82 21.32
C ASP A 22 2.11 -2.79 22.67
N ASP A 23 3.38 -3.19 22.66
CA ASP A 23 4.24 -3.23 23.84
C ASP A 23 5.02 -1.91 23.97
N VAL A 24 4.40 -0.94 24.61
CA VAL A 24 4.97 0.40 24.84
C VAL A 24 6.24 0.33 25.69
N GLU A 25 6.23 -0.48 26.76
CA GLU A 25 7.41 -0.68 27.61
C GLU A 25 8.57 -1.32 26.82
N GLY A 26 8.24 -2.25 25.93
CA GLY A 26 9.22 -2.89 25.04
C GLY A 26 9.83 -1.91 24.04
N ILE A 27 9.08 -0.93 23.56
CA ILE A 27 9.58 0.16 22.69
C ILE A 27 10.61 0.97 23.45
N ASP A 28 10.28 1.42 24.67
CA ASP A 28 11.19 2.24 25.51
C ASP A 28 12.45 1.48 25.87
N ALA A 29 12.33 0.22 26.30
CA ALA A 29 13.47 -0.63 26.63
C ALA A 29 14.39 -0.87 25.42
N ALA A 30 13.81 -1.03 24.21
CA ALA A 30 14.60 -1.15 22.99
C ALA A 30 15.33 0.15 22.64
N LEU A 31 14.68 1.31 22.80
CA LEU A 31 15.27 2.60 22.54
C LEU A 31 16.36 2.97 23.54
N ASP A 32 16.23 2.55 24.79
CA ASP A 32 17.28 2.76 25.82
C ASP A 32 18.54 1.92 25.54
N ALA A 33 18.38 0.78 24.89
CA ALA A 33 19.49 -0.05 24.44
C ALA A 33 20.13 0.45 23.12
N ALA A 34 19.52 1.43 22.46
CA ALA A 34 20.01 1.97 21.20
C ALA A 34 21.13 2.97 21.42
N LYS A 35 22.14 2.95 20.55
CA LYS A 35 23.18 4.00 20.50
C LYS A 35 22.62 5.31 19.93
N ASP A 36 21.78 5.19 18.92
CA ASP A 36 21.07 6.29 18.28
C ASP A 36 19.59 5.98 18.29
N LYS A 37 18.85 6.70 19.15
CA LYS A 37 17.40 6.52 19.31
C LYS A 37 16.63 6.94 18.08
N ASP A 38 17.03 8.02 17.41
CA ASP A 38 16.36 8.49 16.19
C ASP A 38 16.53 7.48 15.05
N GLU A 39 17.72 6.93 14.86
CA GLU A 39 17.94 5.87 13.88
C GLU A 39 17.11 4.62 14.23
N ALA A 40 17.14 4.17 15.48
CA ALA A 40 16.43 2.97 15.92
C ALA A 40 14.92 3.09 15.71
N LEU A 41 14.36 4.26 16.01
CA LEU A 41 12.94 4.57 15.86
C LEU A 41 12.50 4.63 14.40
N ASN A 42 13.34 5.21 13.54
CA ASN A 42 12.98 5.57 12.16
C ASN A 42 13.55 4.63 11.09
N LYS A 43 14.28 3.58 11.47
CA LYS A 43 14.86 2.61 10.54
C LYS A 43 13.82 1.61 10.07
N GLY A 44 13.66 1.52 8.75
CA GLY A 44 12.79 0.55 8.10
C GLY A 44 13.35 -0.89 8.13
N ASP A 45 12.47 -1.85 7.87
CA ASP A 45 12.84 -3.22 7.54
C ASP A 45 13.36 -3.31 6.08
N PHE A 46 13.54 -4.53 5.56
CA PHE A 46 13.99 -4.75 4.17
C PHE A 46 13.00 -4.22 3.12
N VAL A 47 11.73 -4.01 3.48
CA VAL A 47 10.69 -3.39 2.64
C VAL A 47 10.60 -1.88 2.89
N GLY A 48 11.37 -1.33 3.83
CA GLY A 48 11.33 0.07 4.23
C GLY A 48 10.24 0.42 5.25
N ARG A 49 9.53 -0.57 5.82
CA ARG A 49 8.50 -0.32 6.84
C ARG A 49 9.13 -0.02 8.19
N THR A 50 8.79 1.14 8.76
CA THR A 50 9.23 1.57 10.09
C THR A 50 8.35 0.98 11.20
N ALA A 51 8.69 1.22 12.46
CA ALA A 51 7.88 0.84 13.61
C ALA A 51 6.44 1.40 13.50
N LEU A 52 6.31 2.63 12.99
CA LEU A 52 5.01 3.26 12.80
C LEU A 52 4.13 2.52 11.77
N HIS A 53 4.72 1.98 10.69
CA HIS A 53 4.00 1.13 9.72
C HIS A 53 3.52 -0.18 10.37
N TRP A 54 4.37 -0.79 11.20
CA TRP A 54 4.04 -2.04 11.89
C TRP A 54 2.91 -1.85 12.91
N ALA A 55 2.96 -0.77 13.70
CA ALA A 55 1.90 -0.43 14.64
C ALA A 55 0.58 -0.08 13.92
N ALA A 56 0.65 0.76 12.88
CA ALA A 56 -0.51 1.17 12.09
C ALA A 56 -1.15 -0.02 11.37
N GLY A 57 -0.36 -0.85 10.67
CA GLY A 57 -0.86 -2.02 9.94
C GLY A 57 -1.47 -3.11 10.82
N ARG A 58 -1.28 -3.04 12.14
CA ARG A 58 -1.93 -3.91 13.13
C ARG A 58 -2.98 -3.19 13.97
N GLY A 59 -3.23 -1.90 13.73
CA GLY A 59 -4.18 -1.08 14.47
C GLY A 59 -3.84 -0.92 15.95
N ARG A 60 -2.54 -0.84 16.28
CA ARG A 60 -2.04 -0.75 17.66
C ARG A 60 -2.04 0.70 18.13
N ALA A 61 -3.10 1.08 18.87
CA ALA A 61 -3.37 2.46 19.18
C ALA A 61 -2.33 3.09 20.10
N ASP A 62 -2.00 2.37 21.18
CA ASP A 62 -1.10 2.89 22.19
C ASP A 62 0.33 2.99 21.65
N ALA A 63 0.77 1.98 20.87
CA ALA A 63 2.07 2.02 20.20
C ALA A 63 2.16 3.15 19.18
N VAL A 64 1.11 3.40 18.35
CA VAL A 64 1.12 4.51 17.38
C VAL A 64 1.27 5.86 18.08
N ARG A 65 0.45 6.12 19.12
CA ARG A 65 0.53 7.37 19.89
C ARG A 65 1.85 7.54 20.58
N HIS A 66 2.37 6.49 21.18
CA HIS A 66 3.67 6.51 21.86
C HIS A 66 4.81 6.78 20.90
N LEU A 67 4.84 6.10 19.74
CA LEU A 67 5.84 6.33 18.70
C LEU A 67 5.80 7.78 18.18
N LEU A 68 4.60 8.34 17.96
CA LEU A 68 4.45 9.73 17.55
C LEU A 68 4.94 10.71 18.64
N ALA A 69 4.65 10.43 19.91
CA ALA A 69 5.13 11.22 21.04
C ALA A 69 6.68 11.19 21.16
N LEU A 70 7.30 10.07 20.80
CA LEU A 70 8.76 9.91 20.74
C LEU A 70 9.39 10.58 19.50
N GLY A 71 8.59 11.17 18.61
CA GLY A 71 9.07 11.85 17.41
C GLY A 71 9.30 10.92 16.21
N ALA A 72 8.61 9.78 16.15
CA ALA A 72 8.67 8.92 14.98
C ALA A 72 8.26 9.68 13.71
N ARG A 73 9.09 9.60 12.67
CA ARG A 73 8.83 10.28 11.40
C ARG A 73 7.93 9.42 10.53
N VAL A 74 6.95 10.06 9.92
CA VAL A 74 6.13 9.41 8.90
C VAL A 74 6.95 9.31 7.62
N LYS A 75 7.38 8.10 7.29
CA LYS A 75 8.15 7.77 6.08
C LYS A 75 7.29 6.94 5.13
N LEU A 76 7.74 6.82 3.90
CA LEU A 76 7.17 5.90 2.92
C LEU A 76 7.93 4.57 2.97
N SER A 77 7.22 3.48 2.79
CA SER A 77 7.82 2.15 2.57
C SER A 77 8.39 2.02 1.16
N GLY A 78 9.06 0.92 0.86
CA GLY A 78 9.56 0.63 -0.49
C GLY A 78 8.46 0.58 -1.55
N ASN A 79 7.23 0.30 -1.16
CA ASN A 79 6.05 0.34 -2.03
C ASN A 79 5.41 1.73 -2.10
N GLN A 80 6.08 2.77 -1.63
CA GLN A 80 5.55 4.13 -1.51
C GLN A 80 4.27 4.21 -0.64
N ALA A 81 3.97 3.18 0.14
CA ALA A 81 2.86 3.20 1.08
C ALA A 81 3.23 3.98 2.33
N SER A 82 2.33 4.82 2.82
CA SER A 82 2.45 5.50 4.10
C SER A 82 1.87 4.65 5.23
N PRO A 83 2.15 4.93 6.50
CA PRO A 83 1.50 4.24 7.63
C PRO A 83 -0.03 4.28 7.56
N LEU A 84 -0.61 5.33 6.97
CA LEU A 84 -2.06 5.43 6.77
C LEU A 84 -2.60 4.41 5.77
N HIS A 85 -1.81 4.04 4.73
CA HIS A 85 -2.20 2.94 3.82
C HIS A 85 -2.21 1.60 4.55
N ASP A 86 -1.20 1.34 5.39
CA ASP A 86 -1.12 0.11 6.18
C ASP A 86 -2.26 0.06 7.21
N LEU A 87 -2.59 1.19 7.85
CA LEU A 87 -3.73 1.30 8.75
C LEU A 87 -5.06 1.02 8.03
N ALA A 88 -5.24 1.61 6.85
CA ALA A 88 -6.45 1.42 6.04
C ALA A 88 -6.62 -0.04 5.57
N ALA A 89 -5.50 -0.73 5.33
CA ALA A 89 -5.48 -2.14 4.97
C ALA A 89 -5.61 -3.09 6.17
N SER A 90 -5.54 -2.59 7.41
CA SER A 90 -5.53 -3.42 8.62
C SER A 90 -6.89 -4.07 8.93
N GLY A 91 -8.00 -3.43 8.54
CA GLY A 91 -9.34 -3.83 8.96
C GLY A 91 -9.56 -3.79 10.47
N SER A 92 -8.73 -3.06 11.21
CA SER A 92 -8.81 -2.99 12.66
C SER A 92 -9.96 -2.10 13.13
N PRO A 93 -10.73 -2.49 14.16
CA PRO A 93 -11.81 -1.66 14.69
C PRO A 93 -11.30 -0.33 15.26
N ASN A 94 -10.04 -0.26 15.67
CA ASN A 94 -9.41 0.96 16.18
C ASN A 94 -8.87 1.89 15.06
N ALA A 95 -8.87 1.43 13.81
CA ALA A 95 -8.30 2.17 12.70
C ALA A 95 -8.88 3.59 12.53
N PRO A 96 -10.21 3.82 12.58
CA PRO A 96 -10.76 5.16 12.41
C PRO A 96 -10.28 6.18 13.45
N ALA A 97 -10.06 5.75 14.70
CA ALA A 97 -9.55 6.63 15.75
C ALA A 97 -8.10 7.06 15.51
N LEU A 98 -7.28 6.16 14.93
CA LEU A 98 -5.87 6.43 14.64
C LEU A 98 -5.64 7.30 13.40
N VAL A 99 -6.62 7.42 12.52
CA VAL A 99 -6.52 8.27 11.32
C VAL A 99 -6.16 9.69 11.70
N GLN A 100 -6.83 10.25 12.72
CA GLN A 100 -6.60 11.62 13.15
C GLN A 100 -5.19 11.81 13.73
N ASP A 101 -4.70 10.85 14.53
CA ASP A 101 -3.37 10.88 15.11
C ASP A 101 -2.28 10.89 14.00
N LEU A 102 -2.44 10.02 13.00
CA LEU A 102 -1.52 9.96 11.85
C LEU A 102 -1.59 11.19 10.94
N LEU A 103 -2.80 11.74 10.73
CA LEU A 103 -2.97 12.94 9.92
C LEU A 103 -2.49 14.21 10.64
N ALA A 104 -2.60 14.28 11.96
CA ALA A 104 -2.00 15.36 12.74
C ALA A 104 -0.47 15.39 12.59
N ALA A 105 0.16 14.21 12.55
CA ALA A 105 1.60 14.10 12.32
C ALA A 105 2.00 14.40 10.86
N ALA A 106 1.20 13.98 9.88
CA ALA A 106 1.49 14.16 8.46
C ALA A 106 0.22 14.16 7.61
N PRO A 107 -0.39 15.34 7.36
CA PRO A 107 -1.65 15.45 6.61
C PRO A 107 -1.58 14.97 5.16
N TRP A 108 -0.40 15.04 4.54
CA TRP A 108 -0.16 14.65 3.16
C TRP A 108 -0.48 13.17 2.88
N GLN A 109 -0.46 12.31 3.90
CA GLN A 109 -0.74 10.88 3.76
C GLN A 109 -2.12 10.60 3.15
N LEU A 110 -3.10 11.48 3.44
CA LEU A 110 -4.48 11.30 2.97
C LEU A 110 -4.59 11.32 1.44
N THR A 111 -3.79 12.15 0.78
CA THR A 111 -3.80 12.35 -0.68
C THR A 111 -2.62 11.69 -1.39
N HIS A 112 -1.76 10.99 -0.64
CA HIS A 112 -0.63 10.26 -1.20
C HIS A 112 -1.09 8.96 -1.86
N ARG A 113 -0.42 8.58 -2.95
CA ARG A 113 -0.66 7.32 -3.66
C ARG A 113 0.50 6.38 -3.47
N ASP A 114 0.21 5.11 -3.30
CA ASP A 114 1.22 4.07 -3.31
C ASP A 114 1.76 3.81 -4.75
N ASN A 115 2.72 2.89 -4.89
CA ASN A 115 3.30 2.53 -6.20
C ASN A 115 2.30 1.90 -7.18
N LEU A 116 1.14 1.45 -6.70
CA LEU A 116 0.03 0.94 -7.52
C LEU A 116 -0.97 2.05 -7.88
N GLY A 117 -0.75 3.26 -7.39
CA GLY A 117 -1.61 4.41 -7.60
C GLY A 117 -2.84 4.46 -6.68
N HIS A 118 -2.90 3.63 -5.63
CA HIS A 118 -4.00 3.59 -4.68
C HIS A 118 -3.84 4.64 -3.59
N TYR A 119 -4.95 5.26 -3.23
CA TYR A 119 -5.07 6.06 -2.02
C TYR A 119 -5.30 5.18 -0.78
N PRO A 120 -5.09 5.68 0.44
CA PRO A 120 -5.47 4.95 1.66
C PRO A 120 -6.92 4.49 1.67
N VAL A 121 -7.84 5.30 1.15
CA VAL A 121 -9.27 4.96 1.06
C VAL A 121 -9.53 3.76 0.14
N ASP A 122 -8.75 3.60 -0.93
CA ASP A 122 -8.89 2.45 -1.83
C ASP A 122 -8.47 1.17 -1.12
N LYS A 123 -7.42 1.21 -0.28
CA LYS A 123 -7.02 0.08 0.57
C LYS A 123 -8.12 -0.34 1.56
N ALA A 124 -8.79 0.63 2.19
CA ALA A 124 -9.91 0.32 3.07
C ALA A 124 -11.07 -0.34 2.32
N ARG A 125 -11.34 0.08 1.09
CA ARG A 125 -12.37 -0.52 0.22
C ARG A 125 -12.00 -1.93 -0.22
N ASP A 126 -10.73 -2.18 -0.55
CA ASP A 126 -10.21 -3.49 -0.96
C ASP A 126 -10.38 -4.54 0.15
N VAL A 127 -10.17 -4.14 1.40
CA VAL A 127 -10.38 -4.99 2.59
C VAL A 127 -11.86 -5.11 2.96
N GLY A 128 -12.72 -4.24 2.43
CA GLY A 128 -14.15 -4.20 2.74
C GLY A 128 -14.50 -3.48 4.04
N ASP A 129 -13.57 -2.72 4.61
CA ASP A 129 -13.82 -1.89 5.79
C ASP A 129 -14.56 -0.61 5.39
N LYS A 130 -15.89 -0.69 5.44
CA LYS A 130 -16.79 0.41 5.09
C LYS A 130 -16.65 1.59 6.05
N THR A 131 -16.39 1.33 7.32
CA THR A 131 -16.29 2.39 8.35
C THR A 131 -15.05 3.23 8.13
N MET A 132 -13.93 2.59 7.88
CA MET A 132 -12.68 3.26 7.55
C MET A 132 -12.75 3.99 6.20
N ALA A 133 -13.34 3.37 5.18
CA ALA A 133 -13.51 3.99 3.87
C ALA A 133 -14.36 5.27 3.96
N LEU A 134 -15.49 5.25 4.69
CA LEU A 134 -16.35 6.42 4.88
C LEU A 134 -15.62 7.53 5.67
N ALA A 135 -14.87 7.17 6.72
CA ALA A 135 -14.09 8.15 7.49
C ALA A 135 -13.03 8.85 6.63
N LEU A 136 -12.31 8.09 5.81
CA LEU A 136 -11.30 8.65 4.90
C LEU A 136 -11.92 9.47 3.76
N ASP A 137 -13.05 9.04 3.19
CA ASP A 137 -13.78 9.79 2.17
C ASP A 137 -14.26 11.14 2.73
N ALA A 138 -14.83 11.16 3.93
CA ALA A 138 -15.27 12.40 4.59
C ALA A 138 -14.08 13.37 4.80
N LEU A 139 -12.93 12.86 5.23
CA LEU A 139 -11.72 13.67 5.39
C LEU A 139 -11.18 14.17 4.05
N MET A 140 -11.18 13.33 3.02
CA MET A 140 -10.78 13.76 1.67
C MET A 140 -11.68 14.86 1.12
N MET A 141 -12.99 14.79 1.35
CA MET A 141 -13.93 15.84 0.93
C MET A 141 -13.65 17.17 1.61
N THR A 142 -13.19 17.17 2.86
CA THR A 142 -12.82 18.40 3.59
C THR A 142 -11.52 19.01 3.08
N VAL A 143 -10.54 18.18 2.72
CA VAL A 143 -9.18 18.63 2.33
C VAL A 143 -9.12 18.99 0.84
N VAL A 144 -9.74 18.21 -0.03
CA VAL A 144 -9.62 18.35 -1.50
C VAL A 144 -10.74 19.26 -2.06
N GLY A 145 -11.70 19.64 -1.22
CA GLY A 145 -12.91 20.31 -1.69
C GLY A 145 -13.76 19.35 -2.53
N LYS A 146 -14.89 19.80 -3.05
CA LYS A 146 -15.89 18.98 -3.77
C LYS A 146 -15.42 18.22 -5.02
N ARG A 147 -14.13 18.07 -5.24
CA ARG A 147 -13.57 17.14 -6.24
C ARG A 147 -13.45 15.77 -5.60
N GLY A 148 -14.54 15.03 -5.61
CA GLY A 148 -14.53 13.65 -5.23
C GLY A 148 -13.46 12.87 -6.01
N PRO A 149 -12.91 11.78 -5.43
CA PRO A 149 -11.98 10.92 -6.13
C PRO A 149 -12.65 10.39 -7.40
N THR A 150 -12.09 10.75 -8.55
CA THR A 150 -12.50 10.18 -9.84
C THR A 150 -11.92 8.77 -9.99
N THR A 151 -12.11 7.93 -9.01
CA THR A 151 -11.80 6.51 -9.14
C THR A 151 -13.07 5.80 -9.57
N LYS A 152 -13.22 5.59 -10.87
CA LYS A 152 -14.10 4.53 -11.37
C LYS A 152 -13.68 3.24 -10.65
N PRO A 153 -14.62 2.47 -10.09
CA PRO A 153 -14.28 1.16 -9.55
C PRO A 153 -13.63 0.36 -10.69
N ARG A 154 -12.39 -0.02 -10.51
CA ARG A 154 -11.76 -0.99 -11.40
C ARG A 154 -12.49 -2.31 -11.17
N THR A 155 -13.49 -2.57 -11.98
CA THR A 155 -14.03 -3.93 -12.10
C THR A 155 -12.87 -4.82 -12.51
N SER A 156 -12.74 -5.95 -11.85
CA SER A 156 -11.70 -6.96 -12.01
C SER A 156 -11.64 -7.61 -13.41
N SER A 157 -12.35 -7.08 -14.39
CA SER A 157 -12.45 -7.58 -15.76
C SER A 157 -11.55 -6.87 -16.78
N SER A 158 -10.67 -5.93 -16.36
CA SER A 158 -9.79 -5.25 -17.31
C SER A 158 -8.34 -5.76 -17.30
N TRP A 159 -8.11 -6.98 -16.85
CA TRP A 159 -6.86 -7.70 -17.07
C TRP A 159 -6.94 -8.52 -18.36
N MET A 160 -7.26 -7.87 -19.47
CA MET A 160 -6.92 -8.43 -20.76
C MET A 160 -5.71 -7.63 -21.29
N PRO A 161 -4.56 -8.27 -21.48
CA PRO A 161 -3.46 -7.60 -22.16
C PRO A 161 -3.92 -7.26 -23.57
N SER A 162 -3.83 -5.99 -23.92
CA SER A 162 -4.15 -5.41 -25.21
C SER A 162 -3.10 -5.80 -26.28
N CYS A 163 -2.87 -7.08 -26.48
CA CYS A 163 -1.94 -7.59 -27.48
C CYS A 163 -2.58 -8.54 -28.48
N MET A 164 -3.90 -8.52 -28.64
CA MET A 164 -4.53 -9.24 -29.76
C MET A 164 -5.54 -8.37 -30.49
N SER A 165 -5.10 -7.27 -31.08
CA SER A 165 -5.86 -6.64 -32.16
C SER A 165 -4.98 -5.74 -32.98
N ALA A 166 -4.20 -6.30 -33.87
CA ALA A 166 -3.74 -5.68 -35.11
C ALA A 166 -3.31 -6.77 -36.10
N GLY A 167 -4.11 -7.76 -36.29
CA GLY A 167 -4.10 -8.58 -37.50
C GLY A 167 -4.85 -7.82 -38.58
N LYS A 168 -4.17 -6.91 -39.25
CA LYS A 168 -4.63 -6.32 -40.51
C LYS A 168 -4.78 -7.45 -41.51
N ALA A 169 -5.99 -7.92 -41.74
CA ALA A 169 -6.35 -8.68 -42.91
C ALA A 169 -6.09 -7.78 -44.12
N ARG A 170 -4.97 -7.96 -44.80
CA ARG A 170 -4.80 -7.49 -46.15
C ARG A 170 -5.61 -8.42 -47.04
N GLY A 171 -6.69 -7.89 -47.55
CA GLY A 171 -7.41 -8.50 -48.65
C GLY A 171 -6.48 -8.72 -49.82
N ILE A 172 -6.38 -9.96 -50.25
CA ILE A 172 -5.89 -10.31 -51.55
C ILE A 172 -7.14 -10.40 -52.42
N VAL A 173 -7.41 -9.33 -53.06
CA VAL A 173 -8.23 -9.32 -54.29
C VAL A 173 -7.28 -9.76 -55.39
N GLY A 174 -7.54 -10.86 -56.01
CA GLY A 174 -6.83 -11.36 -57.14
C GLY A 174 -7.77 -12.27 -57.89
N SER A 175 -8.66 -11.64 -58.68
CA SER A 175 -9.21 -12.20 -59.87
C SER A 175 -8.08 -12.68 -60.77
N ASP A 176 -8.17 -13.91 -61.25
CA ASP A 176 -8.35 -14.14 -62.69
C ASP A 176 -8.53 -15.63 -62.96
N GLU A 177 -9.65 -15.83 -63.53
CA GLU A 177 -9.96 -16.98 -64.35
C GLU A 177 -8.92 -17.21 -65.39
N ARG A 178 -8.58 -18.48 -65.70
CA ARG A 178 -8.73 -18.96 -67.08
C ARG A 178 -8.57 -20.46 -67.13
N PRO A 179 -9.37 -21.05 -68.04
CA PRO A 179 -9.54 -22.48 -68.13
C PRO A 179 -8.72 -23.12 -69.26
N LEU A 180 -8.73 -24.43 -69.17
CA LEU A 180 -8.68 -25.35 -70.32
C LEU A 180 -7.45 -25.31 -71.27
N LEU A 181 -6.89 -26.43 -71.41
CA LEU A 181 -6.79 -27.23 -72.64
C LEU A 181 -5.82 -28.37 -72.34
N GLU A 182 -6.38 -29.60 -72.33
CA GLU A 182 -6.33 -30.56 -73.43
C GLU A 182 -4.95 -30.84 -74.00
N GLY A 183 -4.71 -32.09 -74.06
CA GLY A 183 -3.70 -32.64 -74.92
C GLY A 183 -2.96 -33.79 -74.19
N ALA A 184 -3.49 -34.95 -74.19
CA ALA A 184 -3.37 -35.97 -75.23
C ALA A 184 -1.96 -36.52 -75.40
N ALA A 185 -1.85 -37.76 -75.02
CA ALA A 185 -1.31 -38.86 -75.80
C ALA A 185 0.18 -39.19 -75.78
N ARG A 186 0.36 -40.44 -75.55
CA ARG A 186 1.35 -41.36 -76.12
C ARG A 186 2.78 -41.30 -75.48
N ALA A 187 3.16 -42.33 -74.93
CA ALA A 187 3.61 -43.62 -75.36
C ALA A 187 4.02 -44.42 -74.10
#